data_bac592efab4a51c18dffce9a59e6bb36
#
_entry.id   bac592efab4a51c18dffce9a59e6bb36
#
_cell.length_a   1.000
_cell.length_b   1.000
_cell.length_c   1.000
_cell.angle_alpha   90.00
_cell.angle_beta   90.00
_cell.angle_gamma   90.00
#
_symmetry.space_group_name_H-M   'P 1'
#
loop_
_entity.id
_entity.type
_entity.pdbx_description
1 polymer ?
#
loop_
_entity_poly.entity_id
_entity_poly.type
_entity_poly.pdbx_seq_one_letter_code
_entity_poly.pdbx_strand_id
1 'polypeptide(L)'
;MDRNAFFRRIPKIDNILEEEQILSFIQDYGVSYVTDCVRLEVENLRKRVREEEEESRIEQAFSSLYSRITERIEGDVKPKLRKVINATGTILHTNLGRALLSPKIGQELAKMLSSYSNLEYDLEKGERGERYSHIKDSICKITGAEDAMVVNNNASAVLLILSTLAKGGEVVVSRGELVEIGGKFRIPDVCAASGAEMREVGTTNKTHYQDYVEVVNENTKAFLKVHTSNYKICGFTESVEARELKPLSLETGVPIIEDLGSGVLLPLEKYGLPHEPTVQEAIEAGVDVVCFSGDKLLGGPQAGIIIGKKEYIDQMKKNPLTRALRVDKLTITALELCFLEYLKEEGIEERIPVLRMLSEEQSVVKRRGEALLHLFQKESIPGEYSLQPSKAQVGGGSLPDTYMDSYALVYHPKKLSVSQLEARLRKGKTPIIGRIWEDDYWMDLRTIQEEELNEIVETFQEALY
;
A
#
# COMPACT_ATOMS: atom_id res chain seq x y z
N MET A 1 -35.42 41.51 7.39
CA MET A 1 -34.53 41.23 6.25
C MET A 1 -35.33 41.24 4.95
N ASP A 2 -34.98 42.10 3.99
CA ASP A 2 -35.62 42.11 2.64
C ASP A 2 -34.92 41.11 1.73
N ARG A 3 -35.41 39.87 1.70
CA ARG A 3 -34.87 38.80 0.82
C ARG A 3 -34.96 39.14 -0.66
N ASN A 4 -35.96 39.93 -1.09
CA ASN A 4 -36.09 40.33 -2.50
C ASN A 4 -34.94 41.25 -2.95
N ALA A 5 -34.43 42.09 -2.04
CA ALA A 5 -33.26 42.91 -2.34
C ALA A 5 -32.02 42.05 -2.59
N PHE A 6 -31.80 40.97 -1.82
CA PHE A 6 -30.69 40.03 -2.04
C PHE A 6 -30.84 39.27 -3.35
N PHE A 7 -32.05 38.79 -3.72
CA PHE A 7 -32.25 38.09 -4.99
C PHE A 7 -31.93 38.98 -6.21
N ARG A 8 -32.19 40.28 -6.16
CA ARG A 8 -31.86 41.24 -7.22
C ARG A 8 -30.36 41.48 -7.34
N ARG A 9 -29.56 41.24 -6.31
CA ARG A 9 -28.11 41.41 -6.30
C ARG A 9 -27.37 40.18 -6.86
N ILE A 10 -28.04 39.03 -7.01
CA ILE A 10 -27.42 37.84 -7.57
C ILE A 10 -26.93 38.11 -8.99
N PRO A 11 -25.64 37.98 -9.29
CA PRO A 11 -25.11 38.29 -10.61
C PRO A 11 -25.68 37.33 -11.66
N LYS A 12 -25.87 37.83 -12.87
CA LYS A 12 -26.24 36.99 -14.02
C LYS A 12 -25.06 36.06 -14.36
N ILE A 13 -25.37 34.87 -14.82
CA ILE A 13 -24.35 33.85 -15.18
C ILE A 13 -23.44 34.41 -16.27
N ASP A 14 -24.00 35.07 -17.32
CA ASP A 14 -23.20 35.65 -18.39
C ASP A 14 -22.17 36.65 -17.89
N ASN A 15 -22.55 37.52 -16.92
CA ASN A 15 -21.61 38.48 -16.34
C ASN A 15 -20.46 37.79 -15.57
N ILE A 16 -20.74 36.66 -14.88
CA ILE A 16 -19.71 35.89 -14.18
C ILE A 16 -18.76 35.27 -15.21
N LEU A 17 -19.27 34.77 -16.32
CA LEU A 17 -18.46 34.13 -17.37
C LEU A 17 -17.55 35.12 -18.14
N GLU A 18 -17.84 36.42 -18.08
CA GLU A 18 -17.01 37.49 -18.67
C GLU A 18 -15.88 37.97 -17.77
N GLU A 19 -15.86 37.55 -16.48
CA GLU A 19 -14.78 37.91 -15.54
C GLU A 19 -13.45 37.29 -15.95
N GLU A 20 -12.37 38.08 -15.89
CA GLU A 20 -11.03 37.67 -16.34
C GLU A 20 -10.55 36.36 -15.71
N GLN A 21 -10.80 36.18 -14.40
CA GLN A 21 -10.46 34.95 -13.69
C GLN A 21 -11.23 33.72 -14.20
N ILE A 22 -12.49 33.90 -14.61
CA ILE A 22 -13.33 32.82 -15.12
C ILE A 22 -13.01 32.50 -16.59
N LEU A 23 -12.64 33.53 -17.36
CA LEU A 23 -12.21 33.35 -18.75
C LEU A 23 -10.99 32.44 -18.88
N SER A 24 -10.05 32.52 -17.97
CA SER A 24 -8.90 31.59 -17.98
C SER A 24 -9.34 30.13 -17.81
N PHE A 25 -10.28 29.85 -16.91
CA PHE A 25 -10.84 28.50 -16.76
C PHE A 25 -11.63 28.05 -17.99
N ILE A 26 -12.32 28.97 -18.68
CA ILE A 26 -13.02 28.63 -19.91
C ILE A 26 -12.04 28.23 -21.03
N GLN A 27 -10.88 28.87 -21.12
CA GLN A 27 -9.83 28.49 -22.07
C GLN A 27 -9.28 27.09 -21.77
N ASP A 28 -9.07 26.75 -20.50
CA ASP A 28 -8.47 25.48 -20.11
C ASP A 28 -9.47 24.33 -20.14
N TYR A 29 -10.73 24.54 -19.71
CA TYR A 29 -11.70 23.46 -19.45
C TYR A 29 -12.96 23.52 -20.30
N GLY A 30 -13.12 24.58 -21.10
CA GLY A 30 -14.28 24.78 -21.99
C GLY A 30 -15.47 25.46 -21.32
N VAL A 31 -16.23 26.22 -22.14
CA VAL A 31 -17.33 27.05 -21.65
C VAL A 31 -18.46 26.24 -20.99
N SER A 32 -18.79 25.05 -21.51
CA SER A 32 -19.91 24.26 -21.00
C SER A 32 -19.66 23.85 -19.55
N TYR A 33 -18.49 23.27 -19.27
CA TYR A 33 -18.12 22.81 -17.91
C TYR A 33 -18.08 23.97 -16.90
N VAL A 34 -17.42 25.07 -17.26
CA VAL A 34 -17.32 26.24 -16.38
C VAL A 34 -18.70 26.86 -16.11
N THR A 35 -19.56 26.92 -17.13
CA THR A 35 -20.96 27.40 -16.98
C THR A 35 -21.74 26.55 -15.98
N ASP A 36 -21.57 25.22 -16.00
CA ASP A 36 -22.26 24.33 -15.06
C ASP A 36 -21.77 24.52 -13.63
N CYS A 37 -20.47 24.72 -13.41
CA CYS A 37 -19.92 25.09 -12.10
C CYS A 37 -20.48 26.43 -11.59
N VAL A 38 -20.52 27.43 -12.44
CA VAL A 38 -21.10 28.76 -12.13
C VAL A 38 -22.58 28.65 -11.77
N ARG A 39 -23.37 27.93 -12.57
CA ARG A 39 -24.81 27.70 -12.33
C ARG A 39 -25.05 27.07 -10.96
N LEU A 40 -24.25 26.07 -10.62
CA LEU A 40 -24.38 25.34 -9.35
C LEU A 40 -24.08 26.26 -8.15
N GLU A 41 -23.03 27.08 -8.22
CA GLU A 41 -22.71 28.01 -7.12
C GLU A 41 -23.69 29.17 -7.01
N VAL A 42 -24.21 29.64 -8.12
CA VAL A 42 -25.31 30.63 -8.12
C VAL A 42 -26.58 30.03 -7.51
N GLU A 43 -26.91 28.77 -7.81
CA GLU A 43 -28.07 28.10 -7.18
C GLU A 43 -27.85 27.85 -5.67
N ASN A 44 -26.64 27.48 -5.26
CA ASN A 44 -26.27 27.40 -3.86
C ASN A 44 -26.41 28.75 -3.14
N LEU A 45 -26.03 29.85 -3.79
CA LEU A 45 -26.24 31.20 -3.26
C LEU A 45 -27.75 31.53 -3.15
N ARG A 46 -28.56 31.20 -4.15
CA ARG A 46 -30.03 31.38 -4.09
C ARG A 46 -30.65 30.59 -2.95
N LYS A 47 -30.19 29.37 -2.72
CA LYS A 47 -30.65 28.51 -1.61
C LYS A 47 -30.31 29.15 -0.27
N ARG A 48 -29.08 29.66 -0.09
CA ARG A 48 -28.69 30.38 1.13
C ARG A 48 -29.51 31.61 1.37
N VAL A 49 -29.81 32.42 0.35
CA VAL A 49 -30.68 33.61 0.48
C VAL A 49 -32.12 33.25 0.93
N ARG A 50 -32.60 32.03 0.54
CA ARG A 50 -33.91 31.53 0.97
C ARG A 50 -33.94 31.05 2.40
N GLU A 51 -32.90 30.33 2.83
CA GLU A 51 -32.90 29.52 4.05
C GLU A 51 -32.21 30.21 5.24
N GLU A 52 -31.25 31.12 4.98
CA GLU A 52 -30.47 31.75 6.02
C GLU A 52 -31.28 32.90 6.66
N GLU A 53 -31.25 33.00 8.00
CA GLU A 53 -31.94 34.01 8.77
C GLU A 53 -31.05 35.20 9.12
N GLU A 54 -29.72 34.99 9.14
CA GLU A 54 -28.75 36.05 9.49
C GLU A 54 -28.25 36.76 8.24
N GLU A 55 -28.49 38.07 8.16
CA GLU A 55 -28.09 38.93 7.05
C GLU A 55 -26.57 38.94 6.81
N SER A 56 -25.80 38.91 7.88
CA SER A 56 -24.34 38.87 7.86
C SER A 56 -23.80 37.60 7.10
N ARG A 57 -24.45 36.45 7.26
CA ARG A 57 -24.08 35.21 6.60
C ARG A 57 -24.43 35.20 5.10
N ILE A 58 -25.52 35.89 4.76
CA ILE A 58 -25.89 36.09 3.36
C ILE A 58 -24.86 37.00 2.68
N GLU A 59 -24.46 38.12 3.30
CA GLU A 59 -23.41 39.01 2.77
C GLU A 59 -22.07 38.29 2.61
N GLN A 60 -21.69 37.44 3.55
CA GLN A 60 -20.50 36.58 3.45
C GLN A 60 -20.63 35.59 2.28
N ALA A 61 -21.83 35.07 2.00
CA ALA A 61 -22.06 34.18 0.88
C ALA A 61 -21.94 34.89 -0.47
N PHE A 62 -22.31 36.17 -0.55
CA PHE A 62 -22.08 37.01 -1.74
C PHE A 62 -20.59 37.27 -1.95
N SER A 63 -19.90 37.78 -0.91
CA SER A 63 -18.47 38.09 -1.02
C SER A 63 -17.58 36.89 -1.37
N SER A 64 -18.00 35.67 -1.00
CA SER A 64 -17.28 34.42 -1.27
C SER A 64 -17.73 33.69 -2.54
N LEU A 65 -18.64 34.27 -3.36
CA LEU A 65 -19.18 33.57 -4.53
C LEU A 65 -18.10 33.18 -5.55
N TYR A 66 -17.25 34.13 -5.93
CA TYR A 66 -16.18 33.89 -6.90
C TYR A 66 -15.15 32.90 -6.39
N SER A 67 -14.74 33.03 -5.12
CA SER A 67 -13.84 32.05 -4.48
C SER A 67 -14.42 30.63 -4.54
N ARG A 68 -15.71 30.47 -4.22
CA ARG A 68 -16.35 29.14 -4.30
C ARG A 68 -16.46 28.60 -5.72
N ILE A 69 -16.70 29.46 -6.72
CA ILE A 69 -16.69 29.05 -8.13
C ILE A 69 -15.30 28.53 -8.50
N THR A 70 -14.24 29.30 -8.16
CA THR A 70 -12.85 28.90 -8.41
C THR A 70 -12.50 27.60 -7.70
N GLU A 71 -12.81 27.50 -6.41
CA GLU A 71 -12.57 26.29 -5.59
C GLU A 71 -13.28 25.05 -6.16
N ARG A 72 -14.52 25.23 -6.69
CA ARG A 72 -15.26 24.15 -7.34
C ARG A 72 -14.56 23.68 -8.61
N ILE A 73 -14.27 24.62 -9.54
CA ILE A 73 -13.61 24.30 -10.82
C ILE A 73 -12.27 23.61 -10.51
N GLU A 74 -11.44 24.20 -9.66
CA GLU A 74 -10.15 23.61 -9.29
C GLU A 74 -10.28 22.27 -8.56
N GLY A 75 -11.26 22.12 -7.67
CA GLY A 75 -11.50 20.89 -6.94
C GLY A 75 -11.94 19.72 -7.82
N ASP A 76 -12.73 20.01 -8.85
CA ASP A 76 -13.22 18.99 -9.78
C ASP A 76 -12.14 18.51 -10.77
N VAL A 77 -11.19 19.41 -11.15
CA VAL A 77 -10.14 19.09 -12.16
C VAL A 77 -8.81 18.63 -11.56
N LYS A 78 -8.61 18.84 -10.26
CA LYS A 78 -7.40 18.34 -9.57
C LYS A 78 -7.47 16.82 -9.40
N PRO A 79 -6.35 16.10 -9.63
CA PRO A 79 -6.27 14.68 -9.32
C PRO A 79 -6.67 14.40 -7.86
N LYS A 80 -7.56 13.42 -7.66
CA LYS A 80 -8.00 13.02 -6.30
C LYS A 80 -6.94 12.18 -5.59
N LEU A 81 -6.19 11.35 -6.33
CA LEU A 81 -5.02 10.65 -5.81
C LEU A 81 -3.85 11.63 -5.75
N ARG A 82 -3.31 11.84 -4.55
CA ARG A 82 -2.24 12.79 -4.32
C ARG A 82 -1.25 12.30 -3.27
N LYS A 83 -0.06 12.85 -3.28
CA LYS A 83 0.96 12.63 -2.25
C LYS A 83 0.39 12.98 -0.87
N VAL A 84 0.73 12.17 0.12
CA VAL A 84 0.54 12.45 1.55
C VAL A 84 1.82 12.17 2.31
N ILE A 85 2.06 12.87 3.40
CA ILE A 85 3.18 12.60 4.30
C ILE A 85 2.73 11.61 5.37
N ASN A 86 3.38 10.48 5.43
CA ASN A 86 3.13 9.45 6.44
C ASN A 86 3.92 9.77 7.72
N ALA A 87 3.28 10.40 8.66
CA ALA A 87 3.82 10.70 9.99
C ALA A 87 3.29 9.77 11.09
N THR A 88 2.74 8.59 10.72
CA THR A 88 2.15 7.66 11.69
C THR A 88 3.18 6.77 12.38
N GLY A 89 4.37 6.60 11.81
CA GLY A 89 5.34 5.60 12.27
C GLY A 89 5.02 4.16 11.85
N THR A 90 3.98 3.96 11.01
CA THR A 90 3.67 2.65 10.41
C THR A 90 4.28 2.60 9.02
N ILE A 91 5.33 1.79 8.82
CA ILE A 91 6.11 1.75 7.57
C ILE A 91 5.23 1.28 6.40
N LEU A 92 4.63 0.09 6.52
CA LEU A 92 3.74 -0.49 5.51
C LEU A 92 2.27 -0.12 5.79
N HIS A 93 1.98 1.19 5.83
CA HIS A 93 0.62 1.65 6.15
C HIS A 93 -0.36 1.30 5.03
N THR A 94 -1.30 0.41 5.30
CA THR A 94 -2.22 -0.17 4.30
C THR A 94 -3.00 0.90 3.52
N ASN A 95 -3.49 1.94 4.20
CA ASN A 95 -4.32 2.98 3.58
C ASN A 95 -3.48 4.08 2.90
N LEU A 96 -2.15 4.08 3.06
CA LEU A 96 -1.24 5.08 2.49
C LEU A 96 -0.35 4.53 1.36
N GLY A 97 -0.72 3.37 0.80
CA GLY A 97 -0.06 2.81 -0.37
C GLY A 97 1.03 1.78 -0.07
N ARG A 98 1.28 1.43 1.21
CA ARG A 98 2.28 0.44 1.66
C ARG A 98 3.72 0.81 1.27
N ALA A 99 4.45 -0.11 0.58
CA ALA A 99 5.85 0.10 0.23
C ALA A 99 6.06 1.27 -0.75
N LEU A 100 7.05 2.10 -0.45
CA LEU A 100 7.50 3.15 -1.34
C LEU A 100 8.54 2.59 -2.33
N LEU A 101 8.49 3.04 -3.57
CA LEU A 101 9.56 2.83 -4.54
C LEU A 101 10.63 3.92 -4.38
N SER A 102 11.90 3.60 -4.65
CA SER A 102 12.95 4.61 -4.58
C SER A 102 12.76 5.67 -5.67
N PRO A 103 13.22 6.92 -5.45
CA PRO A 103 13.16 7.97 -6.47
C PRO A 103 13.78 7.56 -7.81
N LYS A 104 14.86 6.76 -7.77
CA LYS A 104 15.52 6.24 -8.97
C LYS A 104 14.58 5.33 -9.79
N ILE A 105 13.88 4.41 -9.13
CA ILE A 105 12.87 3.55 -9.78
C ILE A 105 11.74 4.40 -10.35
N GLY A 106 11.27 5.41 -9.60
CA GLY A 106 10.25 6.36 -10.08
C GLY A 106 10.65 7.11 -11.35
N GLN A 107 11.90 7.54 -11.47
CA GLN A 107 12.42 8.22 -12.68
C GLN A 107 12.46 7.27 -13.89
N GLU A 108 12.91 6.04 -13.71
CA GLU A 108 12.93 5.04 -14.79
C GLU A 108 11.51 4.65 -15.22
N LEU A 109 10.58 4.52 -14.28
CA LEU A 109 9.15 4.31 -14.59
C LEU A 109 8.58 5.45 -15.44
N ALA A 110 8.87 6.70 -15.12
CA ALA A 110 8.40 7.85 -15.89
C ALA A 110 8.89 7.81 -17.35
N LYS A 111 10.14 7.39 -17.60
CA LYS A 111 10.68 7.19 -18.95
C LYS A 111 9.94 6.06 -19.69
N MET A 112 9.70 4.94 -19.00
CA MET A 112 9.03 3.78 -19.57
C MET A 112 7.55 4.04 -19.89
N LEU A 113 6.88 4.92 -19.11
CA LEU A 113 5.49 5.30 -19.33
C LEU A 113 5.25 5.95 -20.69
N SER A 114 6.14 6.84 -21.10
CA SER A 114 6.03 7.64 -22.33
C SER A 114 6.64 6.97 -23.56
N SER A 115 7.07 5.69 -23.45
CA SER A 115 7.76 4.97 -24.52
C SER A 115 7.08 3.67 -24.89
N TYR A 116 7.24 3.22 -26.12
CA TYR A 116 7.03 1.81 -26.46
C TYR A 116 8.07 0.94 -25.74
N SER A 117 7.73 -0.33 -25.46
CA SER A 117 8.62 -1.27 -24.79
C SER A 117 8.49 -2.68 -25.37
N ASN A 118 9.47 -3.50 -25.12
CA ASN A 118 9.51 -4.91 -25.49
C ASN A 118 8.73 -5.82 -24.54
N LEU A 119 7.69 -5.31 -23.85
CA LEU A 119 6.93 -6.01 -22.80
C LEU A 119 6.52 -7.45 -23.18
N GLU A 120 6.09 -7.65 -24.42
CA GLU A 120 5.74 -8.96 -24.97
C GLU A 120 6.46 -9.18 -26.32
N TYR A 121 7.70 -8.74 -26.45
CA TYR A 121 8.50 -8.89 -27.66
C TYR A 121 9.92 -9.34 -27.31
N ASP A 122 10.35 -10.46 -27.86
CA ASP A 122 11.71 -10.97 -27.74
C ASP A 122 12.61 -10.26 -28.77
N LEU A 123 13.49 -9.39 -28.28
CA LEU A 123 14.35 -8.56 -29.14
C LEU A 123 15.44 -9.40 -29.86
N GLU A 124 15.86 -10.53 -29.27
CA GLU A 124 16.89 -11.37 -29.85
C GLU A 124 16.31 -12.24 -30.99
N LYS A 125 15.11 -12.78 -30.78
CA LYS A 125 14.44 -13.65 -31.75
C LYS A 125 13.61 -12.89 -32.79
N GLY A 126 13.23 -11.66 -32.49
CA GLY A 126 12.36 -10.85 -33.33
C GLY A 126 10.90 -11.35 -33.40
N GLU A 127 10.44 -12.01 -32.36
CA GLU A 127 9.11 -12.61 -32.27
C GLU A 127 8.38 -12.22 -30.96
N ARG A 128 7.13 -12.68 -30.81
CA ARG A 128 6.36 -12.47 -29.58
C ARG A 128 7.02 -13.20 -28.40
N GLY A 129 7.33 -12.43 -27.34
CA GLY A 129 7.86 -12.91 -26.07
C GLY A 129 6.82 -13.03 -24.97
N GLU A 130 7.26 -13.53 -23.82
CA GLU A 130 6.48 -13.59 -22.59
C GLU A 130 6.84 -12.42 -21.69
N ARG A 131 5.82 -11.80 -21.09
CA ARG A 131 5.96 -10.67 -20.15
C ARG A 131 6.78 -11.01 -18.91
N TYR A 132 6.71 -12.26 -18.45
CA TYR A 132 7.43 -12.71 -17.25
C TYR A 132 8.94 -12.90 -17.48
N SER A 133 9.41 -12.98 -18.72
CA SER A 133 10.83 -13.14 -19.03
C SER A 133 11.70 -12.02 -18.49
N HIS A 134 11.14 -10.79 -18.35
CA HIS A 134 11.87 -9.64 -17.84
C HIS A 134 12.28 -9.76 -16.36
N ILE A 135 11.55 -10.53 -15.57
CA ILE A 135 11.74 -10.62 -14.11
C ILE A 135 12.16 -12.03 -13.65
N LYS A 136 11.85 -13.06 -14.44
CA LYS A 136 12.05 -14.46 -14.08
C LYS A 136 13.47 -14.75 -13.61
N ASP A 137 14.46 -14.41 -14.43
CA ASP A 137 15.85 -14.79 -14.17
C ASP A 137 16.39 -14.13 -12.90
N SER A 138 16.02 -12.86 -12.66
CA SER A 138 16.40 -12.16 -11.44
C SER A 138 15.76 -12.78 -10.20
N ILE A 139 14.47 -13.09 -10.25
CA ILE A 139 13.76 -13.73 -9.14
C ILE A 139 14.35 -15.11 -8.84
N CYS A 140 14.51 -15.97 -9.87
CA CYS A 140 15.05 -17.30 -9.69
C CYS A 140 16.48 -17.28 -9.14
N LYS A 141 17.31 -16.32 -9.59
CA LYS A 141 18.67 -16.13 -9.08
C LYS A 141 18.70 -15.73 -7.60
N ILE A 142 17.77 -14.86 -7.16
CA ILE A 142 17.69 -14.39 -5.78
C ILE A 142 17.12 -15.47 -4.86
N THR A 143 16.13 -16.23 -5.31
CA THR A 143 15.34 -17.13 -4.45
C THR A 143 15.76 -18.60 -4.54
N GLY A 144 16.50 -18.99 -5.59
CA GLY A 144 16.85 -20.40 -5.87
C GLY A 144 15.70 -21.20 -6.50
N ALA A 145 14.57 -20.58 -6.87
CA ALA A 145 13.45 -21.25 -7.53
C ALA A 145 13.77 -21.63 -8.98
N GLU A 146 13.10 -22.65 -9.51
CA GLU A 146 13.28 -23.12 -10.90
C GLU A 146 12.60 -22.21 -11.93
N ASP A 147 11.43 -21.64 -11.58
CA ASP A 147 10.67 -20.74 -12.46
C ASP A 147 9.85 -19.74 -11.64
N ALA A 148 9.37 -18.68 -12.29
CA ALA A 148 8.59 -17.63 -11.68
C ALA A 148 7.53 -17.05 -12.62
N MET A 149 6.45 -16.53 -12.03
CA MET A 149 5.45 -15.70 -12.71
C MET A 149 4.87 -14.65 -11.75
N VAL A 150 4.18 -13.66 -12.30
CA VAL A 150 3.62 -12.55 -11.51
C VAL A 150 2.18 -12.26 -11.93
N VAL A 151 1.34 -11.97 -10.94
CA VAL A 151 -0.06 -11.57 -11.08
C VAL A 151 -0.33 -10.28 -10.31
N ASN A 152 -1.53 -9.72 -10.41
CA ASN A 152 -1.89 -8.40 -9.88
C ASN A 152 -1.66 -8.20 -8.37
N ASN A 153 -1.83 -9.24 -7.58
CA ASN A 153 -1.63 -9.23 -6.13
C ASN A 153 -1.55 -10.65 -5.57
N ASN A 154 -1.20 -10.80 -4.30
CA ASN A 154 -1.02 -12.12 -3.70
C ASN A 154 -2.34 -12.91 -3.56
N ALA A 155 -3.49 -12.27 -3.36
CA ALA A 155 -4.78 -12.93 -3.38
C ALA A 155 -5.06 -13.59 -4.74
N SER A 156 -4.71 -12.91 -5.84
CA SER A 156 -4.76 -13.46 -7.20
C SER A 156 -3.78 -14.61 -7.40
N ALA A 157 -2.62 -14.57 -6.73
CA ALA A 157 -1.64 -15.66 -6.77
C ALA A 157 -2.21 -16.93 -6.14
N VAL A 158 -2.73 -16.84 -4.92
CA VAL A 158 -3.38 -18.00 -4.24
C VAL A 158 -4.54 -18.55 -5.06
N LEU A 159 -5.41 -17.66 -5.59
CA LEU A 159 -6.54 -18.07 -6.44
C LEU A 159 -6.05 -18.81 -7.70
N LEU A 160 -5.03 -18.30 -8.39
CA LEU A 160 -4.48 -18.93 -9.59
C LEU A 160 -3.85 -20.28 -9.29
N ILE A 161 -3.04 -20.37 -8.23
CA ILE A 161 -2.40 -21.61 -7.79
C ILE A 161 -3.45 -22.68 -7.53
N LEU A 162 -4.42 -22.38 -6.65
CA LEU A 162 -5.43 -23.36 -6.26
C LEU A 162 -6.37 -23.74 -7.40
N SER A 163 -6.80 -22.78 -8.24
CA SER A 163 -7.63 -23.07 -9.42
C SER A 163 -6.91 -23.84 -10.50
N THR A 164 -5.57 -23.90 -10.47
CA THR A 164 -4.76 -24.68 -11.41
C THR A 164 -4.45 -26.06 -10.87
N LEU A 165 -3.98 -26.14 -9.62
CA LEU A 165 -3.40 -27.36 -9.06
C LEU A 165 -4.40 -28.18 -8.24
N ALA A 166 -5.47 -27.56 -7.71
CA ALA A 166 -6.37 -28.21 -6.76
C ALA A 166 -7.85 -28.20 -7.17
N LYS A 167 -8.19 -27.63 -8.33
CA LYS A 167 -9.58 -27.58 -8.79
C LYS A 167 -10.25 -28.95 -8.82
N GLY A 168 -11.41 -29.07 -8.14
CA GLY A 168 -12.19 -30.31 -8.05
C GLY A 168 -11.60 -31.36 -7.11
N GLY A 169 -10.62 -31.00 -6.29
CA GLY A 169 -10.02 -31.86 -5.28
C GLY A 169 -9.84 -31.13 -3.95
N GLU A 170 -9.24 -31.84 -2.99
CA GLU A 170 -9.07 -31.33 -1.61
C GLU A 170 -7.75 -30.59 -1.43
N VAL A 171 -7.80 -29.49 -0.66
CA VAL A 171 -6.65 -28.75 -0.19
C VAL A 171 -6.59 -28.88 1.33
N VAL A 172 -5.55 -29.50 1.85
CA VAL A 172 -5.35 -29.70 3.28
C VAL A 172 -4.66 -28.50 3.89
N VAL A 173 -5.26 -27.91 4.91
CA VAL A 173 -4.77 -26.70 5.60
C VAL A 173 -4.97 -26.79 7.10
N SER A 174 -4.02 -26.26 7.88
CA SER A 174 -4.18 -26.18 9.34
C SER A 174 -5.25 -25.16 9.74
N ARG A 175 -6.09 -25.49 10.73
CA ARG A 175 -7.04 -24.54 11.32
C ARG A 175 -6.37 -23.30 11.91
N GLY A 176 -5.14 -23.45 12.44
CA GLY A 176 -4.35 -22.34 12.92
C GLY A 176 -3.84 -21.38 11.84
N GLU A 177 -3.96 -21.75 10.55
CA GLU A 177 -3.51 -20.98 9.39
C GLU A 177 -4.67 -20.39 8.57
N LEU A 178 -5.93 -20.49 9.07
CA LEU A 178 -7.10 -19.90 8.42
C LEU A 178 -7.15 -18.38 8.68
N VAL A 179 -6.35 -17.66 7.95
CA VAL A 179 -6.19 -16.21 8.12
C VAL A 179 -7.27 -15.42 7.38
N GLU A 180 -7.71 -14.30 8.00
CA GLU A 180 -8.39 -13.21 7.33
C GLU A 180 -7.43 -12.02 7.21
N ILE A 181 -7.21 -11.56 5.97
CA ILE A 181 -6.39 -10.37 5.67
C ILE A 181 -7.32 -9.21 5.29
N GLY A 182 -6.78 -7.97 5.29
CA GLY A 182 -7.55 -6.77 5.01
C GLY A 182 -8.46 -6.87 3.77
N GLY A 183 -9.69 -6.30 3.89
CA GLY A 183 -10.69 -6.36 2.82
C GLY A 183 -11.53 -7.64 2.78
N LYS A 184 -11.56 -8.40 3.88
CA LYS A 184 -12.30 -9.66 4.03
C LYS A 184 -11.77 -10.81 3.14
N PHE A 185 -10.48 -10.77 2.79
CA PHE A 185 -9.84 -11.89 2.12
C PHE A 185 -9.62 -13.02 3.15
N ARG A 186 -10.28 -14.15 2.94
CA ARG A 186 -10.25 -15.33 3.80
C ARG A 186 -9.78 -16.54 3.02
N ILE A 187 -8.91 -17.33 3.60
CA ILE A 187 -8.42 -18.58 2.97
C ILE A 187 -9.57 -19.52 2.58
N PRO A 188 -10.58 -19.77 3.44
CA PRO A 188 -11.73 -20.59 3.05
C PRO A 188 -12.48 -20.08 1.81
N ASP A 189 -12.69 -18.76 1.73
CA ASP A 189 -13.41 -18.14 0.61
C ASP A 189 -12.63 -18.25 -0.70
N VAL A 190 -11.31 -18.12 -0.65
CA VAL A 190 -10.44 -18.27 -1.82
C VAL A 190 -10.37 -19.73 -2.28
N CYS A 191 -10.27 -20.69 -1.36
CA CYS A 191 -10.36 -22.11 -1.67
C CYS A 191 -11.67 -22.41 -2.41
N ALA A 192 -12.80 -21.99 -1.87
CA ALA A 192 -14.10 -22.17 -2.51
C ALA A 192 -14.18 -21.51 -3.89
N ALA A 193 -13.69 -20.26 -4.03
CA ALA A 193 -13.68 -19.53 -5.29
C ALA A 193 -12.77 -20.16 -6.35
N SER A 194 -11.71 -20.85 -5.94
CA SER A 194 -10.82 -21.60 -6.84
C SER A 194 -11.43 -22.89 -7.40
N GLY A 195 -12.53 -23.37 -6.82
CA GLY A 195 -13.16 -24.66 -7.11
C GLY A 195 -12.48 -25.84 -6.42
N ALA A 196 -11.63 -25.57 -5.41
CA ALA A 196 -11.07 -26.57 -4.53
C ALA A 196 -11.95 -26.76 -3.28
N GLU A 197 -11.93 -27.95 -2.70
CA GLU A 197 -12.56 -28.27 -1.43
C GLU A 197 -11.51 -28.15 -0.31
N MET A 198 -11.83 -27.35 0.73
CA MET A 198 -10.90 -27.18 1.84
C MET A 198 -11.06 -28.28 2.87
N ARG A 199 -9.96 -28.95 3.21
CA ARG A 199 -9.87 -29.97 4.27
C ARG A 199 -9.05 -29.45 5.44
N GLU A 200 -9.71 -29.06 6.52
CA GLU A 200 -9.05 -28.52 7.71
C GLU A 200 -8.48 -29.64 8.61
N VAL A 201 -7.27 -29.41 9.13
CA VAL A 201 -6.60 -30.32 10.08
C VAL A 201 -6.20 -29.62 11.36
N GLY A 202 -6.01 -30.40 12.42
CA GLY A 202 -5.62 -29.92 13.75
C GLY A 202 -6.68 -29.05 14.42
N THR A 203 -6.23 -28.14 15.28
CA THR A 203 -7.05 -27.17 16.01
C THR A 203 -6.51 -25.76 15.81
N THR A 204 -7.16 -24.74 16.40
CA THR A 204 -6.73 -23.35 16.27
C THR A 204 -5.28 -23.11 16.72
N ASN A 205 -4.86 -23.78 17.80
CA ASN A 205 -3.54 -23.55 18.42
C ASN A 205 -2.59 -24.73 18.27
N LYS A 206 -3.04 -25.91 17.84
CA LYS A 206 -2.18 -27.07 17.66
C LYS A 206 -2.53 -27.87 16.43
N THR A 207 -1.53 -28.16 15.62
CA THR A 207 -1.59 -29.05 14.48
C THR A 207 -0.34 -29.95 14.50
N HIS A 208 -0.55 -31.25 14.43
CA HIS A 208 0.53 -32.25 14.44
C HIS A 208 0.69 -32.86 13.04
N TYR A 209 1.86 -33.41 12.75
CA TYR A 209 2.13 -34.11 11.49
C TYR A 209 1.10 -35.22 11.23
N GLN A 210 0.70 -35.96 12.26
CA GLN A 210 -0.28 -37.04 12.17
C GLN A 210 -1.64 -36.56 11.67
N ASP A 211 -2.05 -35.32 11.99
CA ASP A 211 -3.31 -34.75 11.51
C ASP A 211 -3.36 -34.64 9.97
N TYR A 212 -2.20 -34.39 9.35
CA TYR A 212 -2.09 -34.39 7.88
C TYR A 212 -2.11 -35.80 7.31
N VAL A 213 -1.39 -36.74 7.93
CA VAL A 213 -1.34 -38.16 7.47
C VAL A 213 -2.72 -38.78 7.44
N GLU A 214 -3.55 -38.55 8.48
CA GLU A 214 -4.87 -39.17 8.66
C GLU A 214 -5.92 -38.73 7.61
N VAL A 215 -5.75 -37.55 6.98
CA VAL A 215 -6.75 -36.99 6.07
C VAL A 215 -6.38 -37.14 4.59
N VAL A 216 -5.14 -37.54 4.28
CA VAL A 216 -4.69 -37.73 2.88
C VAL A 216 -5.46 -38.87 2.22
N ASN A 217 -6.01 -38.61 1.03
CA ASN A 217 -6.73 -39.56 0.21
C ASN A 217 -6.51 -39.26 -1.29
N GLU A 218 -7.15 -40.01 -2.17
CA GLU A 218 -7.00 -39.87 -3.64
C GLU A 218 -7.51 -38.51 -4.18
N ASN A 219 -8.32 -37.78 -3.43
CA ASN A 219 -8.82 -36.46 -3.80
C ASN A 219 -7.89 -35.34 -3.33
N THR A 220 -6.91 -35.61 -2.47
CA THR A 220 -5.96 -34.62 -1.96
C THR A 220 -5.06 -34.12 -3.10
N LYS A 221 -5.08 -32.81 -3.36
CA LYS A 221 -4.34 -32.17 -4.47
C LYS A 221 -3.24 -31.23 -4.00
N ALA A 222 -3.30 -30.71 -2.79
CA ALA A 222 -2.27 -29.83 -2.25
C ALA A 222 -2.28 -29.82 -0.71
N PHE A 223 -1.11 -29.64 -0.12
CA PHE A 223 -0.94 -29.14 1.24
C PHE A 223 -0.73 -27.64 1.16
N LEU A 224 -1.62 -26.85 1.78
CA LEU A 224 -1.53 -25.40 1.80
C LEU A 224 -1.01 -24.95 3.15
N LYS A 225 0.14 -24.30 3.14
CA LYS A 225 0.71 -23.57 4.28
C LYS A 225 0.41 -22.10 4.11
N VAL A 226 -0.04 -21.44 5.19
CA VAL A 226 -0.30 -20.00 5.16
C VAL A 226 0.40 -19.37 6.36
N HIS A 227 1.35 -18.49 6.06
CA HIS A 227 2.06 -17.76 7.09
C HIS A 227 1.13 -16.75 7.78
N THR A 228 1.06 -16.83 9.12
CA THR A 228 0.20 -15.96 9.94
C THR A 228 0.83 -14.59 10.16
N SER A 229 1.08 -13.86 9.06
CA SER A 229 1.83 -12.60 9.05
C SER A 229 1.13 -11.43 9.78
N ASN A 230 -0.19 -11.51 10.03
CA ASN A 230 -1.00 -10.42 10.57
C ASN A 230 -1.56 -10.66 11.98
N TYR A 231 -1.33 -11.84 12.55
CA TYR A 231 -1.68 -12.17 13.94
C TYR A 231 -0.68 -13.17 14.52
N LYS A 232 -0.70 -13.32 15.85
CA LYS A 232 0.14 -14.26 16.56
C LYS A 232 -0.68 -15.05 17.56
N ILE A 233 -0.54 -16.38 17.56
CA ILE A 233 -1.10 -17.24 18.59
C ILE A 233 -0.03 -17.49 19.65
N CYS A 234 -0.32 -17.14 20.89
CA CYS A 234 0.61 -17.28 22.01
C CYS A 234 0.11 -18.31 23.03
N GLY A 235 1.03 -19.02 23.70
CA GLY A 235 0.73 -20.00 24.72
C GLY A 235 1.09 -21.43 24.31
N PHE A 236 0.21 -22.38 24.59
CA PHE A 236 0.42 -23.80 24.22
C PHE A 236 0.09 -23.99 22.72
N THR A 237 1.04 -23.69 21.86
CA THR A 237 0.91 -23.75 20.41
C THR A 237 1.84 -24.82 19.82
N GLU A 238 1.43 -25.40 18.68
CA GLU A 238 2.24 -26.31 17.88
C GLU A 238 1.79 -26.18 16.41
N SER A 239 2.75 -26.07 15.50
CA SER A 239 2.53 -25.99 14.05
C SER A 239 3.45 -26.97 13.32
N VAL A 240 3.06 -27.40 12.17
CA VAL A 240 3.87 -28.29 11.29
C VAL A 240 4.50 -27.43 10.22
N GLU A 241 5.83 -27.39 10.20
CA GLU A 241 6.59 -26.65 9.19
C GLU A 241 6.55 -27.36 7.83
N ALA A 242 6.76 -26.60 6.74
CA ALA A 242 6.78 -27.17 5.38
C ALA A 242 7.82 -28.28 5.23
N ARG A 243 8.99 -28.14 5.88
CA ARG A 243 10.05 -29.15 5.88
C ARG A 243 9.59 -30.47 6.50
N GLU A 244 8.75 -30.42 7.53
CA GLU A 244 8.20 -31.61 8.18
C GLU A 244 7.17 -32.31 7.32
N LEU A 245 6.42 -31.58 6.47
CA LEU A 245 5.47 -32.15 5.49
C LEU A 245 6.15 -32.75 4.26
N LYS A 246 7.41 -32.43 3.99
CA LYS A 246 8.10 -32.87 2.77
C LYS A 246 8.14 -34.39 2.59
N PRO A 247 8.40 -35.24 3.62
CA PRO A 247 8.32 -36.67 3.49
C PRO A 247 6.94 -37.16 3.00
N LEU A 248 5.85 -36.64 3.58
CA LEU A 248 4.49 -36.99 3.18
C LEU A 248 4.17 -36.55 1.74
N SER A 249 4.63 -35.33 1.38
CA SER A 249 4.51 -34.84 0.01
C SER A 249 5.21 -35.75 -1.02
N LEU A 250 6.42 -36.25 -0.71
CA LEU A 250 7.15 -37.15 -1.58
C LEU A 250 6.50 -38.53 -1.67
N GLU A 251 5.97 -39.06 -0.57
CA GLU A 251 5.28 -40.36 -0.52
C GLU A 251 3.97 -40.33 -1.32
N THR A 252 3.20 -39.27 -1.20
CA THR A 252 1.86 -39.15 -1.80
C THR A 252 1.85 -38.50 -3.17
N GLY A 253 2.94 -37.81 -3.55
CA GLY A 253 3.01 -36.98 -4.77
C GLY A 253 2.19 -35.66 -4.66
N VAL A 254 1.68 -35.32 -3.50
CA VAL A 254 0.88 -34.10 -3.26
C VAL A 254 1.81 -32.91 -3.03
N PRO A 255 1.72 -31.82 -3.83
CA PRO A 255 2.60 -30.66 -3.69
C PRO A 255 2.32 -29.85 -2.41
N ILE A 256 3.37 -29.23 -1.88
CA ILE A 256 3.28 -28.22 -0.81
C ILE A 256 3.24 -26.85 -1.47
N ILE A 257 2.21 -26.09 -1.14
CA ILE A 257 2.01 -24.69 -1.54
C ILE A 257 2.17 -23.82 -0.27
N GLU A 258 2.93 -22.73 -0.34
CA GLU A 258 3.09 -21.82 0.77
C GLU A 258 2.78 -20.38 0.40
N ASP A 259 1.80 -19.78 1.12
CA ASP A 259 1.51 -18.35 1.07
C ASP A 259 2.28 -17.65 2.19
N LEU A 260 3.42 -17.05 1.85
CA LEU A 260 4.23 -16.28 2.79
C LEU A 260 3.70 -14.87 3.07
N GLY A 261 2.95 -14.31 2.14
CA GLY A 261 2.35 -12.99 2.28
C GLY A 261 3.33 -11.82 2.39
N SER A 262 4.31 -11.88 3.28
CA SER A 262 5.24 -10.77 3.61
C SER A 262 6.26 -10.46 2.52
N GLY A 263 6.74 -11.46 1.80
CA GLY A 263 7.70 -11.31 0.70
C GLY A 263 9.11 -10.89 1.12
N VAL A 264 9.54 -11.29 2.29
CA VAL A 264 10.88 -11.00 2.80
C VAL A 264 11.92 -11.80 2.03
N LEU A 265 12.98 -11.12 1.57
CA LEU A 265 14.12 -11.71 0.85
C LEU A 265 15.45 -11.65 1.63
N LEU A 266 15.44 -11.01 2.79
CA LEU A 266 16.63 -10.84 3.62
C LEU A 266 16.30 -11.13 5.08
N PRO A 267 17.19 -11.80 5.84
CA PRO A 267 16.97 -12.02 7.27
C PRO A 267 16.83 -10.70 8.01
N LEU A 268 15.69 -10.48 8.66
CA LEU A 268 15.41 -9.22 9.37
C LEU A 268 16.07 -9.15 10.73
N GLU A 269 16.55 -10.26 11.26
CA GLU A 269 17.30 -10.35 12.52
C GLU A 269 18.56 -9.49 12.52
N LYS A 270 19.16 -9.27 11.33
CA LYS A 270 20.30 -8.34 11.17
C LYS A 270 19.96 -6.89 11.53
N TYR A 271 18.66 -6.54 11.54
CA TYR A 271 18.15 -5.23 11.96
C TYR A 271 17.61 -5.26 13.41
N GLY A 272 17.81 -6.34 14.15
CA GLY A 272 17.28 -6.52 15.51
C GLY A 272 15.77 -6.80 15.56
N LEU A 273 15.18 -7.21 14.44
CA LEU A 273 13.77 -7.59 14.35
C LEU A 273 13.60 -9.10 14.60
N PRO A 274 12.40 -9.57 14.98
CA PRO A 274 12.12 -10.99 15.06
C PRO A 274 12.32 -11.69 13.71
N HIS A 275 12.53 -13.01 13.77
CA HIS A 275 12.55 -13.85 12.57
C HIS A 275 11.24 -13.74 11.79
N GLU A 276 11.35 -13.49 10.50
CA GLU A 276 10.28 -13.55 9.53
C GLU A 276 10.75 -14.51 8.41
N PRO A 277 10.01 -15.57 8.09
CA PRO A 277 10.45 -16.55 7.11
C PRO A 277 10.75 -15.92 5.76
N THR A 278 11.96 -16.16 5.25
CA THR A 278 12.35 -15.69 3.93
C THR A 278 11.81 -16.60 2.83
N VAL A 279 11.66 -16.03 1.64
CA VAL A 279 11.25 -16.81 0.45
C VAL A 279 12.24 -17.92 0.14
N GLN A 280 13.53 -17.68 0.38
CA GLN A 280 14.61 -18.67 0.20
C GLN A 280 14.45 -19.86 1.16
N GLU A 281 14.15 -19.60 2.43
CA GLU A 281 13.93 -20.66 3.43
C GLU A 281 12.77 -21.58 3.04
N ALA A 282 11.69 -21.07 2.46
CA ALA A 282 10.59 -21.88 1.96
C ALA A 282 11.04 -22.80 0.80
N ILE A 283 11.80 -22.28 -0.15
CA ILE A 283 12.37 -23.09 -1.26
C ILE A 283 13.34 -24.15 -0.73
N GLU A 284 14.22 -23.81 0.21
CA GLU A 284 15.15 -24.74 0.86
C GLU A 284 14.44 -25.78 1.72
N ALA A 285 13.29 -25.45 2.32
CA ALA A 285 12.41 -26.40 3.01
C ALA A 285 11.76 -27.41 2.06
N GLY A 286 11.86 -27.19 0.73
CA GLY A 286 11.32 -28.06 -0.29
C GLY A 286 9.87 -27.80 -0.64
N VAL A 287 9.38 -26.59 -0.40
CA VAL A 287 8.06 -26.14 -0.88
C VAL A 287 8.05 -26.15 -2.40
N ASP A 288 6.96 -26.66 -2.98
CA ASP A 288 6.87 -26.84 -4.42
C ASP A 288 6.41 -25.57 -5.16
N VAL A 289 5.56 -24.75 -4.50
CA VAL A 289 5.10 -23.45 -4.98
C VAL A 289 4.98 -22.47 -3.82
N VAL A 290 5.64 -21.33 -3.93
CA VAL A 290 5.58 -20.22 -2.95
C VAL A 290 4.93 -19.01 -3.59
N CYS A 291 4.07 -18.31 -2.88
CA CYS A 291 3.58 -16.99 -3.31
C CYS A 291 3.70 -15.93 -2.23
N PHE A 292 3.88 -14.68 -2.66
CA PHE A 292 4.08 -13.54 -1.76
C PHE A 292 3.75 -12.19 -2.41
N SER A 293 3.61 -11.15 -1.58
CA SER A 293 3.27 -9.79 -2.01
C SER A 293 4.52 -8.99 -2.41
N GLY A 294 4.43 -8.22 -3.50
CA GLY A 294 5.50 -7.32 -3.93
C GLY A 294 5.57 -6.02 -3.11
N ASP A 295 4.43 -5.53 -2.63
CA ASP A 295 4.27 -4.21 -1.99
C ASP A 295 4.36 -4.22 -0.45
N LYS A 296 4.96 -5.28 0.09
CA LYS A 296 5.25 -5.40 1.53
C LYS A 296 6.76 -5.34 1.79
N LEU A 297 7.32 -6.33 2.49
CA LEU A 297 8.74 -6.35 2.89
C LEU A 297 9.72 -6.46 1.73
N LEU A 298 9.28 -6.96 0.57
CA LEU A 298 10.06 -6.88 -0.67
C LEU A 298 10.35 -5.41 -1.07
N GLY A 299 9.46 -4.46 -0.76
CA GLY A 299 9.65 -3.06 -1.10
C GLY A 299 9.43 -2.72 -2.57
N GLY A 300 8.69 -3.54 -3.29
CA GLY A 300 8.31 -3.36 -4.69
C GLY A 300 6.90 -2.79 -4.89
N PRO A 301 6.38 -2.81 -6.12
CA PRO A 301 5.00 -2.44 -6.42
C PRO A 301 4.01 -3.53 -5.98
N GLN A 302 2.70 -3.20 -5.94
CA GLN A 302 1.68 -4.21 -5.73
C GLN A 302 1.76 -5.30 -6.80
N ALA A 303 1.98 -6.52 -6.36
CA ALA A 303 2.02 -7.72 -7.20
C ALA A 303 1.85 -8.98 -6.34
N GLY A 304 1.38 -10.06 -6.93
CA GLY A 304 1.51 -11.42 -6.40
C GLY A 304 2.61 -12.14 -7.18
N ILE A 305 3.69 -12.47 -6.49
CA ILE A 305 4.82 -13.18 -7.08
C ILE A 305 4.63 -14.66 -6.76
N ILE A 306 4.75 -15.52 -7.77
CA ILE A 306 4.64 -16.97 -7.66
C ILE A 306 5.95 -17.56 -8.14
N ILE A 307 6.58 -18.37 -7.33
CA ILE A 307 7.83 -19.07 -7.65
C ILE A 307 7.72 -20.53 -7.28
N GLY A 308 8.58 -21.35 -7.82
CA GLY A 308 8.65 -22.77 -7.45
C GLY A 308 9.13 -23.66 -8.58
N LYS A 309 8.69 -24.92 -8.56
CA LYS A 309 9.03 -25.88 -9.58
C LYS A 309 8.44 -25.50 -10.93
N LYS A 310 9.25 -25.62 -11.97
CA LYS A 310 8.89 -25.24 -13.33
C LYS A 310 7.61 -25.91 -13.81
N GLU A 311 7.41 -27.18 -13.49
CA GLU A 311 6.23 -27.97 -13.91
C GLU A 311 4.91 -27.33 -13.43
N TYR A 312 4.85 -26.80 -12.21
CA TYR A 312 3.65 -26.14 -11.68
C TYR A 312 3.49 -24.72 -12.25
N ILE A 313 4.57 -23.98 -12.39
CA ILE A 313 4.54 -22.65 -13.03
C ILE A 313 4.07 -22.75 -14.49
N ASP A 314 4.53 -23.72 -15.25
CA ASP A 314 4.11 -23.96 -16.65
C ASP A 314 2.61 -24.32 -16.76
N GLN A 315 2.05 -25.03 -15.76
CA GLN A 315 0.60 -25.30 -15.70
C GLN A 315 -0.19 -24.00 -15.45
N MET A 316 0.25 -23.18 -14.50
CA MET A 316 -0.40 -21.90 -14.19
C MET A 316 -0.35 -20.91 -15.36
N LYS A 317 0.76 -20.87 -16.12
CA LYS A 317 0.89 -20.05 -17.35
C LYS A 317 -0.17 -20.42 -18.41
N LYS A 318 -0.64 -21.67 -18.44
CA LYS A 318 -1.68 -22.16 -19.36
C LYS A 318 -3.10 -21.91 -18.86
N ASN A 319 -3.29 -21.57 -17.59
CA ASN A 319 -4.61 -21.31 -17.02
C ASN A 319 -5.19 -20.00 -17.62
N PRO A 320 -6.44 -20.00 -18.15
CA PRO A 320 -7.08 -18.81 -18.71
C PRO A 320 -7.15 -17.61 -17.73
N LEU A 321 -7.22 -17.86 -16.42
CA LEU A 321 -7.21 -16.80 -15.40
C LEU A 321 -5.94 -15.95 -15.45
N THR A 322 -4.83 -16.49 -15.90
CA THR A 322 -3.56 -15.74 -16.04
C THR A 322 -3.73 -14.49 -16.89
N ARG A 323 -4.62 -14.53 -17.91
CA ARG A 323 -4.91 -13.36 -18.73
C ARG A 323 -5.71 -12.29 -17.97
N ALA A 324 -6.64 -12.69 -17.11
CA ALA A 324 -7.45 -11.77 -16.29
C ALA A 324 -6.64 -11.17 -15.14
N LEU A 325 -5.69 -11.93 -14.60
CA LEU A 325 -4.86 -11.55 -13.44
C LEU A 325 -3.52 -10.91 -13.85
N ARG A 326 -3.35 -10.60 -15.12
CA ARG A 326 -2.11 -10.12 -15.72
C ARG A 326 -1.72 -8.72 -15.24
N VAL A 327 -0.47 -8.55 -14.81
CA VAL A 327 0.12 -7.27 -14.47
C VAL A 327 0.38 -6.40 -15.71
N ASP A 328 0.40 -5.09 -15.53
CA ASP A 328 0.69 -4.10 -16.57
C ASP A 328 2.20 -3.85 -16.74
N LYS A 329 2.53 -2.96 -17.68
CA LYS A 329 3.90 -2.55 -17.99
C LYS A 329 4.60 -1.89 -16.80
N LEU A 330 3.87 -1.09 -16.01
CA LEU A 330 4.44 -0.35 -14.89
C LEU A 330 4.87 -1.28 -13.76
N THR A 331 4.00 -2.22 -13.42
CA THR A 331 4.27 -3.23 -12.39
C THR A 331 5.47 -4.09 -12.77
N ILE A 332 5.56 -4.56 -14.03
CA ILE A 332 6.73 -5.35 -14.50
C ILE A 332 8.00 -4.54 -14.41
N THR A 333 8.01 -3.30 -14.93
CA THR A 333 9.20 -2.44 -14.88
C THR A 333 9.64 -2.15 -13.44
N ALA A 334 8.70 -1.83 -12.56
CA ALA A 334 9.02 -1.56 -11.15
C ALA A 334 9.57 -2.80 -10.43
N LEU A 335 9.01 -3.99 -10.69
CA LEU A 335 9.51 -5.25 -10.14
C LEU A 335 10.90 -5.58 -10.66
N GLU A 336 11.12 -5.49 -11.97
CA GLU A 336 12.43 -5.71 -12.59
C GLU A 336 13.50 -4.84 -11.93
N LEU A 337 13.25 -3.52 -11.86
CA LEU A 337 14.16 -2.58 -11.23
C LEU A 337 14.38 -2.88 -9.74
N CYS A 338 13.34 -3.28 -9.02
CA CYS A 338 13.44 -3.66 -7.62
C CYS A 338 14.31 -4.92 -7.45
N PHE A 339 14.09 -5.98 -8.24
CA PHE A 339 14.91 -7.19 -8.17
C PHE A 339 16.37 -6.95 -8.59
N LEU A 340 16.62 -6.04 -9.55
CA LEU A 340 17.98 -5.65 -9.90
C LEU A 340 18.72 -4.97 -8.75
N GLU A 341 18.01 -4.27 -7.84
CA GLU A 341 18.64 -3.75 -6.62
C GLU A 341 19.02 -4.87 -5.64
N TYR A 342 18.23 -5.95 -5.55
CA TYR A 342 18.55 -7.13 -4.73
C TYR A 342 19.73 -7.95 -5.25
N LEU A 343 20.06 -7.87 -6.55
CA LEU A 343 21.24 -8.54 -7.12
C LEU A 343 22.57 -7.86 -6.81
N LYS A 344 22.54 -6.65 -6.23
CA LYS A 344 23.74 -5.93 -5.83
C LYS A 344 24.14 -6.34 -4.41
N GLU A 345 25.44 -6.61 -4.21
CA GLU A 345 25.94 -7.20 -2.96
C GLU A 345 25.77 -6.32 -1.72
N GLU A 346 25.94 -4.98 -1.84
CA GLU A 346 25.98 -4.07 -0.70
C GLU A 346 24.99 -2.90 -0.84
N GLY A 347 24.62 -2.29 0.29
CA GLY A 347 23.85 -1.04 0.37
C GLY A 347 22.40 -1.16 -0.09
N ILE A 348 21.79 -2.33 0.01
CA ILE A 348 20.38 -2.54 -0.38
C ILE A 348 19.43 -1.76 0.54
N GLU A 349 19.81 -1.58 1.79
CA GLU A 349 19.06 -0.83 2.80
C GLU A 349 18.86 0.64 2.36
N GLU A 350 19.84 1.22 1.69
CA GLU A 350 19.73 2.61 1.20
C GLU A 350 18.87 2.70 -0.06
N ARG A 351 18.81 1.62 -0.86
CA ARG A 351 18.17 1.61 -2.17
C ARG A 351 16.69 1.21 -2.13
N ILE A 352 16.28 0.43 -1.14
CA ILE A 352 14.89 0.00 -0.94
C ILE A 352 14.31 0.73 0.27
N PRO A 353 13.37 1.67 0.09
CA PRO A 353 12.87 2.52 1.16
C PRO A 353 12.32 1.77 2.38
N VAL A 354 11.65 0.63 2.18
CA VAL A 354 11.14 -0.20 3.29
C VAL A 354 12.31 -0.72 4.12
N LEU A 355 13.35 -1.28 3.47
CA LEU A 355 14.53 -1.81 4.18
C LEU A 355 15.29 -0.69 4.89
N ARG A 356 15.40 0.49 4.28
CA ARG A 356 15.99 1.66 4.92
C ARG A 356 15.26 2.01 6.21
N MET A 357 13.93 2.16 6.16
CA MET A 357 13.13 2.49 7.35
C MET A 357 13.20 1.41 8.44
N LEU A 358 13.37 0.13 8.08
CA LEU A 358 13.56 -0.96 9.02
C LEU A 358 14.95 -0.96 9.68
N SER A 359 15.99 -0.66 8.90
CA SER A 359 17.39 -0.73 9.35
C SER A 359 17.91 0.55 9.99
N GLU A 360 17.23 1.70 9.79
CA GLU A 360 17.67 2.99 10.34
C GLU A 360 17.85 2.95 11.86
N GLU A 361 19.04 3.32 12.32
CA GLU A 361 19.30 3.50 13.75
C GLU A 361 18.45 4.63 14.35
N GLN A 362 18.08 4.48 15.60
CA GLN A 362 17.32 5.51 16.33
C GLN A 362 18.02 6.88 16.31
N SER A 363 19.35 6.90 16.28
CA SER A 363 20.15 8.13 16.19
C SER A 363 19.91 8.92 14.91
N VAL A 364 19.70 8.24 13.79
CA VAL A 364 19.37 8.86 12.49
C VAL A 364 17.98 9.47 12.51
N VAL A 365 17.01 8.71 13.01
CA VAL A 365 15.62 9.18 13.19
C VAL A 365 15.59 10.41 14.10
N LYS A 366 16.36 10.40 15.19
CA LYS A 366 16.48 11.54 16.12
C LYS A 366 17.02 12.78 15.43
N ARG A 367 18.10 12.67 14.65
CA ARG A 367 18.67 13.82 13.89
C ARG A 367 17.66 14.42 12.92
N ARG A 368 16.86 13.60 12.23
CA ARG A 368 15.76 14.06 11.37
C ARG A 368 14.74 14.84 12.18
N GLY A 369 14.40 14.38 13.39
CA GLY A 369 13.52 15.10 14.31
C GLY A 369 14.10 16.43 14.79
N GLU A 370 15.39 16.46 15.12
CA GLU A 370 16.08 17.70 15.51
C GLU A 370 16.10 18.72 14.35
N ALA A 371 16.25 18.25 13.10
CA ALA A 371 16.15 19.11 11.92
C ALA A 371 14.74 19.70 11.75
N LEU A 372 13.69 18.90 11.89
CA LEU A 372 12.32 19.39 11.83
C LEU A 372 12.00 20.36 12.98
N LEU A 373 12.44 20.06 14.20
CA LEU A 373 12.31 20.93 15.36
C LEU A 373 12.97 22.30 15.10
N HIS A 374 14.18 22.30 14.54
CA HIS A 374 14.89 23.53 14.18
C HIS A 374 14.14 24.34 13.11
N LEU A 375 13.56 23.69 12.11
CA LEU A 375 12.74 24.36 11.10
C LEU A 375 11.49 25.00 11.73
N PHE A 376 10.80 24.31 12.65
CA PHE A 376 9.64 24.87 13.37
C PHE A 376 10.02 26.12 14.18
N GLN A 377 11.19 26.10 14.83
CA GLN A 377 11.71 27.25 15.58
C GLN A 377 12.08 28.41 14.65
N LYS A 378 12.79 28.13 13.57
CA LYS A 378 13.23 29.13 12.58
C LYS A 378 12.03 29.84 11.95
N GLU A 379 11.03 29.08 11.54
CA GLU A 379 9.82 29.63 10.91
C GLU A 379 8.76 30.09 11.93
N SER A 380 9.12 30.11 13.23
CA SER A 380 8.27 30.59 14.33
C SER A 380 6.88 29.99 14.34
N ILE A 381 6.77 28.67 14.12
CA ILE A 381 5.49 27.94 14.17
C ILE A 381 4.84 28.14 15.56
N PRO A 382 3.62 28.69 15.66
CA PRO A 382 3.00 28.96 16.95
C PRO A 382 2.51 27.65 17.61
N GLY A 383 2.76 27.50 18.91
CA GLY A 383 2.35 26.32 19.68
C GLY A 383 3.45 25.86 20.62
N GLU A 384 3.23 24.74 21.27
CA GLU A 384 4.24 24.02 22.02
C GLU A 384 4.60 22.76 21.26
N TYR A 385 5.88 22.48 21.13
CA TYR A 385 6.35 21.30 20.42
C TYR A 385 7.68 20.82 20.97
N SER A 386 7.85 19.50 20.97
CA SER A 386 9.07 18.87 21.49
C SER A 386 9.35 17.58 20.74
N LEU A 387 10.63 17.20 20.71
CA LEU A 387 11.05 15.91 20.19
C LEU A 387 11.01 14.88 21.31
N GLN A 388 10.24 13.81 21.14
CA GLN A 388 10.06 12.77 22.16
C GLN A 388 10.37 11.38 21.60
N PRO A 389 10.86 10.43 22.43
CA PRO A 389 10.96 9.02 22.07
C PRO A 389 9.58 8.48 21.65
N SER A 390 9.55 7.65 20.63
CA SER A 390 8.35 7.04 20.07
C SER A 390 8.60 5.57 19.72
N LYS A 391 7.53 4.86 19.35
CA LYS A 391 7.58 3.51 18.81
C LYS A 391 6.94 3.50 17.44
N ALA A 392 7.71 3.11 16.45
CA ALA A 392 7.24 2.82 15.10
C ALA A 392 6.94 1.33 14.95
N GLN A 393 6.19 0.96 13.93
CA GLN A 393 5.81 -0.42 13.65
C GLN A 393 5.94 -0.74 12.16
N VAL A 394 6.10 -2.02 11.83
CA VAL A 394 6.19 -2.48 10.44
C VAL A 394 4.85 -2.28 9.74
N GLY A 395 3.78 -2.80 10.28
CA GLY A 395 2.42 -2.66 9.73
C GLY A 395 2.16 -3.54 8.50
N GLY A 396 1.04 -3.28 7.84
CA GLY A 396 0.68 -3.94 6.57
C GLY A 396 0.40 -5.44 6.67
N GLY A 397 0.20 -5.98 7.89
CA GLY A 397 0.04 -7.42 8.12
C GLY A 397 1.37 -8.16 7.98
N SER A 398 2.45 -7.56 8.45
CA SER A 398 3.78 -8.16 8.58
C SER A 398 4.33 -7.85 9.96
N LEU A 399 4.96 -8.83 10.61
CA LEU A 399 5.57 -8.72 11.94
C LEU A 399 4.61 -8.09 12.98
N PRO A 400 3.50 -8.77 13.33
CA PRO A 400 2.54 -8.27 14.30
C PRO A 400 3.21 -8.08 15.67
N ASP A 401 2.79 -7.06 16.43
CA ASP A 401 3.32 -6.70 17.74
C ASP A 401 4.83 -6.41 17.78
N THR A 402 5.42 -6.07 16.63
CA THR A 402 6.83 -5.69 16.54
C THR A 402 6.96 -4.18 16.48
N TYR A 403 7.64 -3.61 17.47
CA TYR A 403 7.88 -2.18 17.60
C TYR A 403 9.37 -1.87 17.49
N MET A 404 9.67 -0.77 16.79
CA MET A 404 11.02 -0.23 16.63
C MET A 404 11.16 1.08 17.41
N ASP A 405 12.31 1.29 18.04
CA ASP A 405 12.61 2.57 18.67
C ASP A 405 12.65 3.69 17.64
N SER A 406 11.93 4.77 17.93
CA SER A 406 11.77 5.91 17.04
C SER A 406 11.78 7.22 17.82
N TYR A 407 11.61 8.33 17.11
CA TYR A 407 11.33 9.66 17.66
C TYR A 407 10.15 10.28 16.92
N ALA A 408 9.36 11.06 17.65
CA ALA A 408 8.28 11.85 17.10
C ALA A 408 8.44 13.32 17.47
N LEU A 409 8.13 14.21 16.54
CA LEU A 409 7.84 15.59 16.88
C LEU A 409 6.40 15.64 17.38
N VAL A 410 6.23 16.00 18.65
CA VAL A 410 4.95 16.12 19.34
C VAL A 410 4.56 17.59 19.36
N TYR A 411 3.36 17.90 18.89
CA TYR A 411 2.85 19.24 18.79
C TYR A 411 1.57 19.42 19.61
N HIS A 412 1.58 20.39 20.54
CA HIS A 412 0.44 20.78 21.35
C HIS A 412 -0.20 22.06 20.80
N PRO A 413 -1.45 22.03 20.26
CA PRO A 413 -2.10 23.20 19.71
C PRO A 413 -2.66 24.11 20.82
N LYS A 414 -2.39 25.43 20.73
CA LYS A 414 -2.89 26.40 21.74
C LYS A 414 -4.25 27.00 21.42
N LYS A 415 -4.57 27.18 20.14
CA LYS A 415 -5.78 27.90 19.68
C LYS A 415 -6.85 26.98 19.06
N LEU A 416 -6.47 25.78 18.70
CA LEU A 416 -7.32 24.77 18.06
C LEU A 416 -7.34 23.52 18.95
N SER A 417 -8.40 22.72 18.89
CA SER A 417 -8.29 21.36 19.41
C SER A 417 -7.36 20.51 18.50
N VAL A 418 -6.77 19.46 19.06
CA VAL A 418 -5.91 18.55 18.29
C VAL A 418 -6.66 17.93 17.10
N SER A 419 -7.95 17.62 17.25
CA SER A 419 -8.81 17.11 16.17
C SER A 419 -9.06 18.14 15.07
N GLN A 420 -9.18 19.43 15.43
CA GLN A 420 -9.29 20.50 14.43
C GLN A 420 -7.98 20.70 13.68
N LEU A 421 -6.84 20.63 14.37
CA LEU A 421 -5.53 20.68 13.74
C LEU A 421 -5.34 19.49 12.78
N GLU A 422 -5.60 18.26 13.24
CA GLU A 422 -5.53 17.06 12.41
C GLU A 422 -6.36 17.22 11.13
N ALA A 423 -7.62 17.66 11.27
CA ALA A 423 -8.50 17.85 10.13
C ALA A 423 -7.98 18.90 9.12
N ARG A 424 -7.30 19.95 9.58
CA ARG A 424 -6.67 20.95 8.71
C ARG A 424 -5.41 20.40 8.05
N LEU A 425 -4.52 19.75 8.79
CA LEU A 425 -3.31 19.11 8.26
C LEU A 425 -3.64 18.06 7.20
N ARG A 426 -4.69 17.26 7.43
CA ARG A 426 -5.17 16.25 6.48
C ARG A 426 -5.78 16.85 5.20
N LYS A 427 -6.22 18.12 5.23
CA LYS A 427 -6.79 18.84 4.08
C LYS A 427 -5.82 19.81 3.42
N GLY A 428 -4.64 20.01 3.99
CA GLY A 428 -3.61 20.91 3.47
C GLY A 428 -3.14 20.58 2.06
N LYS A 429 -2.31 21.44 1.48
CA LYS A 429 -1.72 21.28 0.14
C LYS A 429 -1.00 19.93 0.02
N THR A 430 -0.15 19.59 0.98
CA THR A 430 0.44 18.25 1.16
C THR A 430 -0.11 17.67 2.47
N PRO A 431 -1.12 16.78 2.45
CA PRO A 431 -1.70 16.23 3.67
C PRO A 431 -0.67 15.54 4.55
N ILE A 432 -0.74 15.79 5.86
CA ILE A 432 0.08 15.13 6.88
C ILE A 432 -0.83 14.19 7.67
N ILE A 433 -0.48 12.91 7.71
CA ILE A 433 -1.21 11.89 8.46
C ILE A 433 -0.34 11.45 9.64
N GLY A 434 -0.69 11.94 10.83
CA GLY A 434 -0.04 11.61 12.11
C GLY A 434 -0.96 10.84 13.06
N ARG A 435 -0.56 10.78 14.33
CA ARG A 435 -1.34 10.16 15.41
C ARG A 435 -1.79 11.22 16.42
N ILE A 436 -2.95 11.02 17.02
CA ILE A 436 -3.38 11.78 18.18
C ILE A 436 -3.17 10.91 19.42
N TRP A 437 -2.45 11.42 20.41
CA TRP A 437 -2.22 10.77 21.68
C TRP A 437 -2.17 11.83 22.81
N GLU A 438 -2.93 11.65 23.87
CA GLU A 438 -2.99 12.55 25.04
C GLU A 438 -3.19 14.05 24.67
N ASP A 439 -4.14 14.32 23.74
CA ASP A 439 -4.45 15.66 23.21
C ASP A 439 -3.32 16.34 22.41
N ASP A 440 -2.29 15.61 22.06
CA ASP A 440 -1.18 16.05 21.23
C ASP A 440 -1.20 15.40 19.83
N TYR A 441 -0.64 16.12 18.85
CA TYR A 441 -0.43 15.61 17.50
C TYR A 441 1.01 15.08 17.35
N TRP A 442 1.13 13.79 17.11
CA TRP A 442 2.39 13.07 17.02
C TRP A 442 2.79 12.81 15.59
N MET A 443 3.98 13.25 15.20
CA MET A 443 4.60 13.00 13.90
C MET A 443 5.84 12.14 14.09
N ASP A 444 5.72 10.84 13.80
CA ASP A 444 6.81 9.89 13.91
C ASP A 444 7.78 10.05 12.74
N LEU A 445 9.06 10.29 13.05
CA LEU A 445 10.09 10.63 12.07
C LEU A 445 10.63 9.42 11.29
N ARG A 446 10.35 8.18 11.70
CA ARG A 446 10.81 6.99 10.98
C ARG A 446 10.20 6.88 9.59
N THR A 447 8.95 7.31 9.44
CA THR A 447 8.21 7.25 8.16
C THR A 447 8.24 8.54 7.36
N ILE A 448 8.75 9.63 7.93
CA ILE A 448 8.93 10.91 7.25
C ILE A 448 10.28 10.89 6.50
N GLN A 449 10.28 11.34 5.25
CA GLN A 449 11.48 11.47 4.45
C GLN A 449 12.15 12.84 4.69
N GLU A 450 13.47 12.94 4.50
CA GLU A 450 14.20 14.21 4.73
C GLU A 450 13.69 15.34 3.81
N GLU A 451 13.34 15.00 2.58
CA GLU A 451 12.82 15.93 1.58
C GLU A 451 11.43 16.49 1.93
N GLU A 452 10.72 15.85 2.86
CA GLU A 452 9.37 16.24 3.28
C GLU A 452 9.37 17.28 4.41
N LEU A 453 10.50 17.54 5.07
CA LEU A 453 10.57 18.41 6.25
C LEU A 453 10.07 19.82 5.97
N ASN A 454 10.42 20.41 4.83
CA ASN A 454 9.97 21.75 4.45
C ASN A 454 8.45 21.75 4.12
N GLU A 455 7.94 20.73 3.44
CA GLU A 455 6.52 20.59 3.12
C GLU A 455 5.67 20.48 4.41
N ILE A 456 6.20 19.83 5.45
CA ILE A 456 5.55 19.76 6.77
C ILE A 456 5.39 21.16 7.36
N VAL A 457 6.45 21.95 7.34
CA VAL A 457 6.45 23.33 7.88
C VAL A 457 5.44 24.21 7.13
N GLU A 458 5.46 24.19 5.80
CA GLU A 458 4.51 24.93 4.95
C GLU A 458 3.06 24.54 5.28
N THR A 459 2.77 23.25 5.38
CA THR A 459 1.43 22.73 5.69
C THR A 459 0.97 23.15 7.12
N PHE A 460 1.89 23.16 8.09
CA PHE A 460 1.59 23.66 9.43
C PHE A 460 1.28 25.17 9.43
N GLN A 461 2.03 25.96 8.68
CA GLN A 461 1.73 27.39 8.52
C GLN A 461 0.31 27.59 7.96
N GLU A 462 -0.02 26.92 6.86
CA GLU A 462 -1.37 26.97 6.25
C GLU A 462 -2.48 26.53 7.23
N ALA A 463 -2.23 25.49 8.02
CA ALA A 463 -3.23 24.93 8.94
C ALA A 463 -3.49 25.81 10.19
N LEU A 464 -2.53 26.63 10.61
CA LEU A 464 -2.60 27.43 11.84
C LEU A 464 -3.11 28.86 11.61
N TYR A 465 -3.05 29.34 10.38
CA TYR A 465 -3.55 30.65 9.94
C TYR A 465 -4.78 30.50 9.03
#